data_9177a844c9cf73c8607eb8fc49657c2c
#
_entry.id   9177a844c9cf73c8607eb8fc49657c2c
#
_cell.length_a   1.000
_cell.length_b   1.000
_cell.length_c   1.000
_cell.angle_alpha   90.00
_cell.angle_beta   90.00
_cell.angle_gamma   90.00
#
_symmetry.space_group_name_H-M   'P 1'
#
loop_
_entity.id
_entity.type
_entity.pdbx_description
1 polymer ?
#
loop_
_entity_poly.entity_id
_entity_poly.type
_entity_poly.pdbx_seq_one_letter_code
_entity_poly.pdbx_strand_id
1 'polypeptide(L)'
;MLLLENATIRTMGPEGVINGSILLGQGKILELAPRINLPQSADCEVIDMKHQLVMPGLVEAHCHMGITEEKKGKEGDDCNEAVHPLTPFLRAIDAINTMDAAFDDAVRAGITTAMIGPGSSNVVGGQFAVVKTKGRKIDDLIMKSPSAMKVAFGENPKMNYAGQGISPTTRMAIAGMLRQELTRAAQYVEQRGKVPYDFHYDSWVPVIRREIPLKAHVHRVDDIFTAIRIANEFHLRMTLDHCSEGHLIAEEIAREGFPAIVGPDLASRNKIE
;
A
#
# COMPACT_ATOMS: atom_id res chain seq x y z
N MET A 1 16.26 24.72 -13.25
CA MET A 1 16.66 23.31 -13.43
C MET A 1 17.67 22.94 -12.35
N LEU A 2 17.96 21.66 -12.14
CA LEU A 2 18.99 21.16 -11.23
C LEU A 2 19.82 20.12 -11.97
N LEU A 3 21.13 20.31 -12.00
CA LEU A 3 22.09 19.37 -12.56
C LEU A 3 22.90 18.73 -11.43
N LEU A 4 22.82 17.41 -11.29
CA LEU A 4 23.68 16.63 -10.43
C LEU A 4 24.82 16.07 -11.26
N GLU A 5 26.06 16.51 -11.00
CA GLU A 5 27.27 16.09 -11.72
C GLU A 5 28.09 15.09 -10.91
N ASN A 6 28.95 14.33 -11.59
CA ASN A 6 29.88 13.39 -10.96
C ASN A 6 29.22 12.41 -9.99
N ALA A 7 28.06 11.83 -10.37
CA ALA A 7 27.31 10.88 -9.58
C ALA A 7 27.57 9.44 -10.01
N THR A 8 27.47 8.50 -9.07
CA THR A 8 27.25 7.07 -9.35
C THR A 8 25.75 6.84 -9.32
N ILE A 9 25.13 6.69 -10.50
CA ILE A 9 23.67 6.67 -10.65
C ILE A 9 23.19 5.24 -10.82
N ARG A 10 22.39 4.77 -9.86
CA ARG A 10 21.67 3.50 -9.99
C ARG A 10 20.28 3.78 -10.55
N THR A 11 20.07 3.49 -11.82
CA THR A 11 18.83 3.86 -12.52
C THR A 11 17.62 3.05 -12.09
N MET A 12 17.83 1.85 -11.56
CA MET A 12 16.83 0.80 -11.31
C MET A 12 16.09 0.37 -12.60
N GLY A 13 16.60 0.77 -13.75
CA GLY A 13 16.15 0.42 -15.09
C GLY A 13 17.17 -0.44 -15.85
N PRO A 14 16.93 -0.66 -17.16
CA PRO A 14 17.79 -1.49 -18.01
C PRO A 14 19.24 -0.98 -18.10
N GLU A 15 19.45 0.31 -17.93
CA GLU A 15 20.78 0.97 -18.01
C GLU A 15 21.68 0.59 -16.82
N GLY A 16 21.10 0.06 -15.74
CA GLY A 16 21.82 -0.40 -14.56
C GLY A 16 22.50 0.75 -13.79
N VAL A 17 23.84 0.73 -13.70
CA VAL A 17 24.64 1.75 -13.00
C VAL A 17 25.40 2.58 -14.01
N ILE A 18 25.26 3.89 -13.92
CA ILE A 18 25.91 4.88 -14.78
C ILE A 18 26.76 5.81 -13.92
N ASN A 19 28.03 6.05 -14.29
CA ASN A 19 28.81 7.15 -13.73
C ASN A 19 28.62 8.38 -14.62
N GLY A 20 28.02 9.45 -14.09
CA GLY A 20 27.67 10.60 -14.91
C GLY A 20 26.84 11.65 -14.21
N SER A 21 25.94 12.25 -14.94
CA SER A 21 25.12 13.39 -14.52
C SER A 21 23.64 13.18 -14.79
N ILE A 22 22.79 13.81 -13.99
CA ILE A 22 21.34 13.85 -14.14
C ILE A 22 20.91 15.32 -14.21
N LEU A 23 20.16 15.67 -15.25
CA LEU A 23 19.47 16.97 -15.34
C LEU A 23 18.01 16.79 -14.94
N LEU A 24 17.60 17.58 -13.95
CA LEU A 24 16.23 17.61 -13.42
C LEU A 24 15.57 18.95 -13.75
N GLY A 25 14.31 18.89 -14.14
CA GLY A 25 13.50 20.08 -14.36
C GLY A 25 12.02 19.75 -14.45
N GLN A 26 11.15 20.65 -13.98
CA GLN A 26 9.72 20.51 -14.01
C GLN A 26 9.21 19.18 -13.38
N GLY A 27 9.88 18.73 -12.32
CA GLY A 27 9.53 17.48 -11.64
C GLY A 27 9.87 16.19 -12.41
N LYS A 28 10.74 16.28 -13.44
CA LYS A 28 11.15 15.15 -14.29
C LYS A 28 12.65 15.05 -14.43
N ILE A 29 13.14 13.86 -14.75
CA ILE A 29 14.47 13.65 -15.30
C ILE A 29 14.43 14.07 -16.76
N LEU A 30 15.17 15.10 -17.12
CA LEU A 30 15.24 15.63 -18.49
C LEU A 30 16.31 14.91 -19.31
N GLU A 31 17.46 14.63 -18.68
CA GLU A 31 18.58 13.96 -19.32
C GLU A 31 19.37 13.14 -18.32
N LEU A 32 19.93 12.03 -18.77
CA LEU A 32 20.84 11.15 -18.04
C LEU A 32 21.99 10.79 -18.99
N ALA A 33 23.20 11.25 -18.69
CA ALA A 33 24.35 11.03 -19.55
C ALA A 33 25.67 11.00 -18.74
N PRO A 34 26.76 10.43 -19.29
CA PRO A 34 28.07 10.51 -18.65
C PRO A 34 28.53 11.96 -18.41
N ARG A 35 28.14 12.87 -19.28
CA ARG A 35 28.38 14.33 -19.14
C ARG A 35 27.25 15.10 -19.81
N ILE A 36 26.74 16.13 -19.12
CA ILE A 36 25.70 17.02 -19.64
C ILE A 36 26.33 18.41 -19.76
N ASN A 37 26.29 18.98 -20.97
CA ASN A 37 26.79 20.33 -21.23
C ASN A 37 25.61 21.29 -21.30
N LEU A 38 25.50 22.18 -20.34
CA LEU A 38 24.47 23.22 -20.36
C LEU A 38 24.98 24.49 -21.03
N PRO A 39 24.12 25.24 -21.75
CA PRO A 39 24.45 26.59 -22.20
C PRO A 39 24.78 27.50 -20.99
N GLN A 40 25.69 28.42 -21.16
CA GLN A 40 26.07 29.40 -20.10
C GLN A 40 24.87 30.24 -19.62
N SER A 41 23.83 30.40 -20.45
CA SER A 41 22.62 31.15 -20.14
C SER A 41 21.54 30.30 -19.45
N ALA A 42 21.83 29.03 -19.18
CA ALA A 42 20.84 28.16 -18.54
C ALA A 42 20.64 28.53 -17.05
N ASP A 43 19.41 28.80 -16.64
CA ASP A 43 19.05 28.92 -15.22
C ASP A 43 19.03 27.51 -14.60
N CYS A 44 20.17 27.09 -14.06
CA CYS A 44 20.39 25.75 -13.55
C CYS A 44 21.35 25.79 -12.33
N GLU A 45 20.84 25.25 -11.22
CA GLU A 45 21.67 24.95 -10.07
C GLU A 45 22.49 23.68 -10.38
N VAL A 46 23.81 23.72 -10.06
CA VAL A 46 24.71 22.59 -10.29
C VAL A 46 25.25 22.09 -8.96
N ILE A 47 25.11 20.81 -8.71
CA ILE A 47 25.63 20.14 -7.50
C ILE A 47 26.61 19.05 -7.93
N ASP A 48 27.89 19.18 -7.47
CA ASP A 48 28.88 18.11 -7.62
C ASP A 48 28.62 17.02 -6.57
N MET A 49 28.21 15.84 -7.02
CA MET A 49 27.91 14.69 -6.19
C MET A 49 29.14 13.96 -5.66
N LYS A 50 30.35 14.31 -6.10
CA LYS A 50 31.59 13.70 -5.62
C LYS A 50 31.58 12.18 -5.63
N HIS A 51 31.01 11.60 -6.68
CA HIS A 51 30.79 10.15 -6.88
C HIS A 51 29.86 9.48 -5.86
N GLN A 52 29.06 10.26 -5.14
CA GLN A 52 28.04 9.70 -4.27
C GLN A 52 26.98 8.95 -5.09
N LEU A 53 26.36 7.96 -4.44
CA LEU A 53 25.27 7.18 -5.03
C LEU A 53 24.01 8.04 -5.14
N VAL A 54 23.47 8.09 -6.34
CA VAL A 54 22.13 8.65 -6.62
C VAL A 54 21.22 7.54 -7.12
N MET A 55 20.03 7.44 -6.57
CA MET A 55 19.03 6.45 -6.96
C MET A 55 17.62 7.04 -6.81
N PRO A 56 16.58 6.46 -7.45
CA PRO A 56 15.20 6.83 -7.20
C PRO A 56 14.85 6.69 -5.72
N GLY A 57 13.98 7.57 -5.24
CA GLY A 57 13.46 7.46 -3.87
C GLY A 57 12.75 6.13 -3.64
N LEU A 58 12.87 5.60 -2.44
CA LEU A 58 12.24 4.35 -2.04
C LEU A 58 10.71 4.48 -2.03
N VAL A 59 10.04 3.37 -2.30
CA VAL A 59 8.58 3.25 -2.25
C VAL A 59 8.22 2.29 -1.13
N GLU A 60 7.50 2.79 -0.11
CA GLU A 60 6.93 1.94 0.93
C GLU A 60 5.63 1.32 0.43
N ALA A 61 5.59 -0.01 0.39
CA ALA A 61 4.48 -0.76 -0.21
C ALA A 61 3.31 -1.03 0.75
N HIS A 62 3.50 -0.84 2.06
CA HIS A 62 2.48 -1.09 3.08
C HIS A 62 2.79 -0.36 4.39
N CYS A 63 2.06 0.69 4.69
CA CYS A 63 2.15 1.36 5.99
C CYS A 63 0.82 2.00 6.41
N HIS A 64 0.82 2.53 7.65
CA HIS A 64 -0.30 3.24 8.27
C HIS A 64 0.10 4.68 8.64
N MET A 65 1.12 5.23 8.00
CA MET A 65 1.69 6.54 8.28
C MET A 65 0.64 7.64 8.17
N GLY A 66 0.55 8.49 9.17
CA GLY A 66 -0.41 9.58 9.28
C GLY A 66 -1.86 9.16 9.56
N ILE A 67 -2.18 7.83 9.52
CA ILE A 67 -3.45 7.27 10.04
C ILE A 67 -3.24 6.79 11.48
N THR A 68 -2.05 6.29 11.80
CA THR A 68 -1.57 6.10 13.16
C THR A 68 -0.49 7.15 13.38
N GLU A 69 -0.86 8.24 14.05
CA GLU A 69 0.02 9.38 14.26
C GLU A 69 1.05 9.13 15.35
N GLU A 70 2.28 9.58 15.12
CA GLU A 70 3.36 9.49 16.08
C GLU A 70 3.04 10.27 17.37
N LYS A 71 3.13 9.57 18.53
CA LYS A 71 3.01 10.16 19.87
C LYS A 71 1.67 10.80 20.21
N LYS A 72 0.60 10.52 19.44
CA LYS A 72 -0.74 11.07 19.70
C LYS A 72 -1.66 10.16 20.50
N GLY A 73 -1.29 8.89 20.69
CA GLY A 73 -2.11 7.90 21.37
C GLY A 73 -3.43 7.64 20.66
N LYS A 74 -4.51 7.43 21.42
CA LYS A 74 -5.81 7.06 20.85
C LYS A 74 -6.44 8.13 19.94
N GLU A 75 -6.15 9.39 20.19
CA GLU A 75 -6.71 10.47 19.36
C GLU A 75 -6.13 10.48 17.96
N GLY A 76 -4.85 10.12 17.82
CA GLY A 76 -4.18 10.00 16.55
C GLY A 76 -4.21 8.59 15.94
N ASP A 77 -5.08 7.68 16.39
CA ASP A 77 -5.18 6.31 15.89
C ASP A 77 -6.51 6.07 15.15
N ASP A 78 -6.52 6.42 13.87
CA ASP A 78 -7.61 6.20 12.93
C ASP A 78 -7.38 4.93 12.07
N CYS A 79 -6.50 4.04 12.52
CA CYS A 79 -6.07 2.90 11.73
C CYS A 79 -7.19 1.89 11.44
N ASN A 80 -8.14 1.73 12.36
CA ASN A 80 -9.17 0.71 12.24
C ASN A 80 -10.55 1.20 12.71
N GLU A 81 -11.57 1.03 11.88
CA GLU A 81 -12.98 1.10 12.29
C GLU A 81 -13.36 -0.21 12.99
N ALA A 82 -13.04 -0.31 14.29
CA ALA A 82 -12.98 -1.59 14.99
C ALA A 82 -14.34 -2.21 15.36
N VAL A 83 -15.47 -1.56 15.07
CA VAL A 83 -16.81 -2.02 15.48
C VAL A 83 -17.67 -2.51 14.30
N HIS A 84 -17.20 -2.34 13.05
CA HIS A 84 -17.92 -2.81 11.86
C HIS A 84 -16.98 -3.62 10.96
N PRO A 85 -17.24 -4.91 10.74
CA PRO A 85 -16.32 -5.82 10.06
C PRO A 85 -16.15 -5.59 8.56
N LEU A 86 -17.09 -4.89 7.91
CA LEU A 86 -17.12 -4.69 6.46
C LEU A 86 -17.27 -3.20 6.11
N THR A 87 -16.16 -2.54 5.84
CA THR A 87 -16.12 -1.09 5.59
C THR A 87 -15.38 -0.75 4.28
N PRO A 88 -15.79 -1.28 3.11
CA PRO A 88 -15.10 -1.09 1.83
C PRO A 88 -15.09 0.36 1.35
N PHE A 89 -15.98 1.19 1.87
CA PHE A 89 -16.17 2.58 1.49
C PHE A 89 -15.26 3.56 2.25
N LEU A 90 -14.59 3.13 3.32
CA LEU A 90 -13.64 3.99 4.03
C LEU A 90 -12.39 4.20 3.17
N ARG A 91 -11.92 5.43 3.13
CA ARG A 91 -10.77 5.82 2.31
C ARG A 91 -9.66 6.37 3.18
N ALA A 92 -8.45 5.84 3.04
CA ALA A 92 -7.28 6.29 3.79
C ALA A 92 -7.06 7.82 3.68
N ILE A 93 -7.33 8.39 2.52
CA ILE A 93 -7.12 9.84 2.27
C ILE A 93 -7.94 10.74 3.19
N ASP A 94 -9.02 10.23 3.77
CA ASP A 94 -9.88 11.01 4.67
C ASP A 94 -9.33 11.08 6.11
N ALA A 95 -8.32 10.24 6.44
CA ALA A 95 -7.70 10.17 7.77
C ALA A 95 -6.18 10.46 7.78
N ILE A 96 -5.52 10.54 6.61
CA ILE A 96 -4.08 10.78 6.56
C ILE A 96 -3.74 12.22 7.00
N ASN A 97 -3.06 12.34 8.15
CA ASN A 97 -2.44 13.59 8.59
C ASN A 97 -1.03 13.73 7.99
N THR A 98 -0.89 14.56 6.95
CA THR A 98 0.40 14.81 6.28
C THR A 98 1.38 15.63 7.12
N MET A 99 0.95 16.16 8.28
CA MET A 99 1.78 16.89 9.21
C MET A 99 2.34 16.02 10.33
N ASP A 100 2.04 14.72 10.33
CA ASP A 100 2.64 13.75 11.24
C ASP A 100 4.15 13.69 11.02
N ALA A 101 4.90 13.57 12.12
CA ALA A 101 6.37 13.46 12.12
C ALA A 101 6.87 12.29 11.26
N ALA A 102 6.11 11.20 11.15
CA ALA A 102 6.43 10.05 10.32
C ALA A 102 6.66 10.42 8.84
N PHE A 103 6.00 11.45 8.31
CA PHE A 103 6.23 11.92 6.94
C PHE A 103 7.62 12.54 6.78
N ASP A 104 8.05 13.37 7.71
CA ASP A 104 9.40 13.95 7.68
C ASP A 104 10.48 12.88 7.88
N ASP A 105 10.25 11.90 8.76
CA ASP A 105 11.16 10.78 8.98
C ASP A 105 11.27 9.88 7.74
N ALA A 106 10.16 9.60 7.06
CA ALA A 106 10.16 8.89 5.78
C ALA A 106 11.00 9.62 4.72
N VAL A 107 10.83 10.93 4.58
CA VAL A 107 11.65 11.74 3.64
C VAL A 107 13.14 11.69 4.00
N ARG A 108 13.49 11.82 5.29
CA ARG A 108 14.89 11.72 5.75
C ARG A 108 15.50 10.36 5.48
N ALA A 109 14.68 9.30 5.52
CA ALA A 109 15.10 7.94 5.18
C ALA A 109 15.13 7.66 3.66
N GLY A 110 14.79 8.66 2.82
CA GLY A 110 14.76 8.52 1.36
C GLY A 110 13.50 7.84 0.81
N ILE A 111 12.47 7.65 1.63
CA ILE A 111 11.16 7.15 1.18
C ILE A 111 10.36 8.33 0.62
N THR A 112 10.15 8.34 -0.68
CA THR A 112 9.50 9.46 -1.39
C THR A 112 8.04 9.19 -1.77
N THR A 113 7.62 7.94 -1.64
CA THR A 113 6.27 7.49 -1.98
C THR A 113 5.86 6.41 -0.99
N ALA A 114 4.62 6.44 -0.51
CA ALA A 114 4.10 5.44 0.41
C ALA A 114 2.69 4.99 -0.01
N MET A 115 2.41 3.70 0.16
CA MET A 115 1.08 3.14 0.03
C MET A 115 0.47 3.01 1.43
N ILE A 116 -0.44 3.93 1.74
CA ILE A 116 -1.03 4.11 3.07
C ILE A 116 -2.49 3.63 3.06
N GLY A 117 -2.88 2.94 4.10
CA GLY A 117 -4.26 2.46 4.24
C GLY A 117 -4.59 1.93 5.62
N PRO A 118 -5.84 1.46 5.81
CA PRO A 118 -6.32 0.99 7.09
C PRO A 118 -5.60 -0.27 7.57
N GLY A 119 -5.65 -0.49 8.87
CA GLY A 119 -5.14 -1.67 9.56
C GLY A 119 -5.96 -2.93 9.29
N SER A 120 -5.79 -3.93 10.15
CA SER A 120 -6.26 -5.29 9.91
C SER A 120 -7.27 -5.81 10.95
N SER A 121 -7.92 -4.92 11.71
CA SER A 121 -8.97 -5.33 12.65
C SER A 121 -10.27 -5.79 11.96
N ASN A 122 -10.51 -5.36 10.72
CA ASN A 122 -11.73 -5.65 9.97
C ASN A 122 -11.50 -6.76 8.94
N VAL A 123 -12.54 -7.51 8.60
CA VAL A 123 -12.52 -8.42 7.43
C VAL A 123 -12.28 -7.63 6.15
N VAL A 124 -12.94 -6.46 6.04
CA VAL A 124 -12.73 -5.46 4.97
C VAL A 124 -12.51 -4.11 5.63
N GLY A 125 -11.30 -3.56 5.55
CA GLY A 125 -10.92 -2.35 6.26
C GLY A 125 -11.12 -1.05 5.46
N GLY A 126 -11.13 -1.13 4.13
CA GLY A 126 -11.25 0.05 3.27
C GLY A 126 -10.13 0.21 2.24
N GLN A 127 -10.05 1.39 1.68
CA GLN A 127 -9.26 1.69 0.50
C GLN A 127 -7.92 2.32 0.85
N PHE A 128 -6.85 1.78 0.27
CA PHE A 128 -5.50 2.35 0.29
C PHE A 128 -5.35 3.48 -0.72
N ALA A 129 -4.39 4.37 -0.46
CA ALA A 129 -3.90 5.35 -1.41
C ALA A 129 -2.38 5.28 -1.55
N VAL A 130 -1.86 5.58 -2.74
CA VAL A 130 -0.43 5.83 -2.98
C VAL A 130 -0.24 7.35 -2.99
N VAL A 131 0.64 7.83 -2.13
CA VAL A 131 0.89 9.25 -1.94
C VAL A 131 2.37 9.60 -1.94
N LYS A 132 2.70 10.84 -2.28
CA LYS A 132 4.02 11.43 -2.03
C LYS A 132 4.19 11.70 -0.54
N THR A 133 5.41 11.58 -0.05
CA THR A 133 5.72 11.76 1.37
C THR A 133 6.06 13.22 1.73
N LYS A 134 6.15 14.14 0.77
CA LYS A 134 6.50 15.54 0.99
C LYS A 134 5.41 16.48 0.51
N GLY A 135 4.77 17.17 1.44
CA GLY A 135 3.75 18.18 1.21
C GLY A 135 2.84 18.35 2.42
N ARG A 136 1.84 19.21 2.33
CA ARG A 136 0.96 19.56 3.45
C ARG A 136 -0.51 19.18 3.23
N LYS A 137 -0.97 19.16 2.00
CA LYS A 137 -2.36 18.88 1.65
C LYS A 137 -2.40 17.53 0.96
N ILE A 138 -3.17 16.60 1.51
CA ILE A 138 -3.24 15.23 0.99
C ILE A 138 -3.65 15.18 -0.49
N ASP A 139 -4.60 16.01 -0.92
CA ASP A 139 -5.05 16.03 -2.32
C ASP A 139 -3.92 16.30 -3.33
N ASP A 140 -2.92 17.10 -2.93
CA ASP A 140 -1.77 17.45 -3.78
C ASP A 140 -0.73 16.33 -3.81
N LEU A 141 -0.83 15.36 -2.87
CA LEU A 141 0.11 14.26 -2.72
C LEU A 141 -0.37 12.95 -3.34
N ILE A 142 -1.67 12.84 -3.63
CA ILE A 142 -2.26 11.61 -4.18
C ILE A 142 -1.67 11.32 -5.56
N MET A 143 -1.07 10.14 -5.69
CA MET A 143 -0.66 9.57 -6.97
C MET A 143 -1.71 8.59 -7.51
N LYS A 144 -2.35 7.82 -6.61
CA LYS A 144 -3.44 6.90 -6.94
C LYS A 144 -4.35 6.68 -5.74
N SER A 145 -5.64 6.91 -5.90
CA SER A 145 -6.69 6.60 -4.92
C SER A 145 -8.01 6.25 -5.63
N PRO A 146 -8.65 5.12 -5.32
CA PRO A 146 -8.14 4.02 -4.51
C PRO A 146 -7.00 3.26 -5.21
N SER A 147 -6.08 2.69 -4.42
CA SER A 147 -4.94 1.92 -4.96
C SER A 147 -5.01 0.43 -4.65
N ALA A 148 -5.69 0.05 -3.58
CA ALA A 148 -6.03 -1.32 -3.20
C ALA A 148 -7.20 -1.32 -2.21
N MET A 149 -7.79 -2.51 -1.97
CA MET A 149 -8.79 -2.76 -0.93
C MET A 149 -8.19 -3.63 0.17
N LYS A 150 -8.19 -3.14 1.41
CA LYS A 150 -7.72 -3.91 2.57
C LYS A 150 -8.71 -5.00 2.93
N VAL A 151 -8.18 -6.21 3.06
CA VAL A 151 -8.87 -7.34 3.69
C VAL A 151 -7.93 -7.98 4.72
N ALA A 152 -8.49 -8.64 5.73
CA ALA A 152 -7.68 -9.31 6.74
C ALA A 152 -8.25 -10.67 7.10
N PHE A 153 -7.32 -11.59 7.38
CA PHE A 153 -7.57 -12.96 7.80
C PHE A 153 -6.92 -13.21 9.16
N GLY A 154 -7.24 -14.34 9.78
CA GLY A 154 -6.55 -14.85 10.94
C GLY A 154 -6.89 -14.15 12.25
N GLU A 155 -5.86 -13.91 13.04
CA GLU A 155 -5.97 -13.48 14.43
C GLU A 155 -6.65 -12.12 14.60
N ASN A 156 -6.26 -11.12 13.80
CA ASN A 156 -6.67 -9.76 14.04
C ASN A 156 -8.19 -9.55 13.98
N PRO A 157 -8.91 -9.84 12.89
CA PRO A 157 -10.37 -9.68 12.89
C PRO A 157 -11.06 -10.64 13.85
N LYS A 158 -10.55 -11.87 14.01
CA LYS A 158 -11.11 -12.83 14.94
C LYS A 158 -11.10 -12.31 16.38
N MET A 159 -9.96 -11.81 16.87
CA MET A 159 -9.81 -11.37 18.26
C MET A 159 -10.51 -10.04 18.51
N ASN A 160 -10.46 -9.11 17.55
CA ASN A 160 -11.14 -7.83 17.68
C ASN A 160 -12.64 -8.01 17.91
N TYR A 161 -13.31 -8.80 17.08
CA TYR A 161 -14.77 -8.96 17.16
C TYR A 161 -15.19 -9.96 18.24
N ALA A 162 -14.43 -11.03 18.51
CA ALA A 162 -14.70 -11.95 19.62
C ALA A 162 -14.64 -11.22 20.97
N GLY A 163 -13.71 -10.29 21.15
CA GLY A 163 -13.63 -9.47 22.37
C GLY A 163 -14.87 -8.59 22.59
N GLN A 164 -15.61 -8.28 21.54
CA GLN A 164 -16.85 -7.51 21.60
C GLN A 164 -18.12 -8.39 21.62
N GLY A 165 -17.97 -9.71 21.51
CA GLY A 165 -19.10 -10.63 21.44
C GLY A 165 -19.89 -10.60 20.13
N ILE A 166 -19.28 -10.13 19.04
CA ILE A 166 -19.90 -10.05 17.70
C ILE A 166 -19.09 -10.82 16.65
N SER A 167 -19.68 -11.07 15.48
CA SER A 167 -19.01 -11.78 14.38
C SER A 167 -18.07 -10.85 13.62
N PRO A 168 -16.91 -11.38 13.11
CA PRO A 168 -16.48 -12.79 13.10
C PRO A 168 -15.73 -13.20 14.38
N THR A 169 -15.97 -14.41 14.85
CA THR A 169 -15.24 -15.01 15.97
C THR A 169 -14.41 -16.24 15.55
N THR A 170 -14.46 -16.59 14.28
CA THR A 170 -13.76 -17.74 13.70
C THR A 170 -13.18 -17.43 12.33
N ARG A 171 -12.14 -18.15 11.91
CA ARG A 171 -11.59 -18.08 10.54
C ARG A 171 -12.63 -18.44 9.47
N MET A 172 -13.55 -19.38 9.80
CA MET A 172 -14.67 -19.72 8.91
C MET A 172 -15.61 -18.54 8.69
N ALA A 173 -15.94 -17.79 9.75
CA ALA A 173 -16.78 -16.60 9.64
C ALA A 173 -16.11 -15.49 8.83
N ILE A 174 -14.80 -15.24 9.03
CA ILE A 174 -14.02 -14.28 8.23
C ILE A 174 -14.13 -14.61 6.73
N ALA A 175 -13.81 -15.86 6.37
CA ALA A 175 -13.86 -16.32 4.98
C ALA A 175 -15.28 -16.27 4.40
N GLY A 176 -16.28 -16.68 5.19
CA GLY A 176 -17.70 -16.65 4.79
C GLY A 176 -18.21 -15.23 4.55
N MET A 177 -17.89 -14.29 5.44
CA MET A 177 -18.27 -12.89 5.30
C MET A 177 -17.63 -12.26 4.06
N LEU A 178 -16.34 -12.50 3.81
CA LEU A 178 -15.68 -11.98 2.63
C LEU A 178 -16.27 -12.56 1.32
N ARG A 179 -16.56 -13.87 1.28
CA ARG A 179 -17.24 -14.48 0.11
C ARG A 179 -18.61 -13.88 -0.13
N GLN A 180 -19.42 -13.72 0.92
CA GLN A 180 -20.74 -13.10 0.81
C GLN A 180 -20.63 -11.67 0.25
N GLU A 181 -19.67 -10.90 0.76
CA GLU A 181 -19.41 -9.53 0.34
C GLU A 181 -19.00 -9.48 -1.15
N LEU A 182 -18.03 -10.29 -1.57
CA LEU A 182 -17.58 -10.35 -2.94
C LEU A 182 -18.66 -10.85 -3.91
N THR A 183 -19.50 -11.80 -3.49
CA THR A 183 -20.63 -12.30 -4.30
C THR A 183 -21.62 -11.16 -4.58
N ARG A 184 -22.00 -10.40 -3.56
CA ARG A 184 -22.92 -9.26 -3.72
C ARG A 184 -22.30 -8.14 -4.53
N ALA A 185 -21.01 -7.86 -4.32
CA ALA A 185 -20.27 -6.87 -5.10
C ALA A 185 -20.21 -7.26 -6.59
N ALA A 186 -19.94 -8.53 -6.92
CA ALA A 186 -19.94 -9.00 -8.29
C ALA A 186 -21.31 -8.84 -8.94
N GLN A 187 -22.40 -9.25 -8.25
CA GLN A 187 -23.78 -9.06 -8.71
C GLN A 187 -24.11 -7.57 -8.95
N TYR A 188 -23.68 -6.69 -8.04
CA TYR A 188 -23.88 -5.25 -8.20
C TYR A 188 -23.15 -4.72 -9.44
N VAL A 189 -21.88 -5.12 -9.66
CA VAL A 189 -21.10 -4.68 -10.81
C VAL A 189 -21.73 -5.11 -12.13
N GLU A 190 -22.28 -6.34 -12.21
CA GLU A 190 -23.00 -6.83 -13.40
C GLU A 190 -24.29 -6.05 -13.68
N GLN A 191 -24.93 -5.56 -12.64
CA GLN A 191 -26.21 -4.84 -12.73
C GLN A 191 -26.04 -3.32 -12.63
N ARG A 192 -24.80 -2.82 -12.57
CA ARG A 192 -24.50 -1.40 -12.40
C ARG A 192 -25.19 -0.56 -13.48
N GLY A 193 -25.91 0.48 -13.07
CA GLY A 193 -26.73 1.32 -13.93
C GLY A 193 -28.15 0.76 -14.20
N LYS A 194 -28.48 -0.46 -13.76
CA LYS A 194 -29.84 -1.05 -13.80
C LYS A 194 -30.47 -1.16 -12.40
N VAL A 195 -29.68 -1.04 -11.36
CA VAL A 195 -30.12 -1.02 -9.95
C VAL A 195 -29.82 0.35 -9.33
N PRO A 196 -30.48 0.73 -8.22
CA PRO A 196 -30.13 1.93 -7.48
C PRO A 196 -28.64 1.96 -7.11
N TYR A 197 -28.09 3.18 -7.03
CA TYR A 197 -26.71 3.36 -6.57
C TYR A 197 -26.57 2.91 -5.12
N ASP A 198 -25.58 2.08 -4.88
CA ASP A 198 -25.18 1.60 -3.55
C ASP A 198 -23.72 1.93 -3.30
N PHE A 199 -23.46 2.87 -2.38
CA PHE A 199 -22.12 3.38 -2.08
C PHE A 199 -21.19 2.28 -1.54
N HIS A 200 -21.75 1.35 -0.76
CA HIS A 200 -21.01 0.22 -0.21
C HIS A 200 -20.49 -0.70 -1.33
N TYR A 201 -21.37 -1.15 -2.22
CA TYR A 201 -20.97 -2.06 -3.32
C TYR A 201 -20.28 -1.33 -4.46
N ASP A 202 -20.54 -0.03 -4.68
CA ASP A 202 -19.82 0.75 -5.68
C ASP A 202 -18.32 0.86 -5.35
N SER A 203 -17.96 0.83 -4.06
CA SER A 203 -16.58 0.80 -3.59
C SER A 203 -15.79 -0.44 -4.03
N TRP A 204 -16.48 -1.52 -4.38
CA TRP A 204 -15.88 -2.76 -4.87
C TRP A 204 -15.65 -2.79 -6.40
N VAL A 205 -16.27 -1.86 -7.15
CA VAL A 205 -16.15 -1.84 -8.61
C VAL A 205 -14.71 -1.95 -9.11
N PRO A 206 -13.74 -1.18 -8.62
CA PRO A 206 -12.37 -1.27 -9.10
C PRO A 206 -11.68 -2.60 -8.73
N VAL A 207 -12.10 -3.26 -7.66
CA VAL A 207 -11.58 -4.60 -7.27
C VAL A 207 -12.14 -5.67 -8.22
N ILE A 208 -13.45 -5.72 -8.40
CA ILE A 208 -14.12 -6.70 -9.27
C ILE A 208 -13.66 -6.55 -10.72
N ARG A 209 -13.40 -5.32 -11.18
CA ARG A 209 -12.83 -5.04 -12.50
C ARG A 209 -11.33 -5.27 -12.59
N ARG A 210 -10.67 -5.68 -11.49
CA ARG A 210 -9.23 -5.92 -11.45
C ARG A 210 -8.36 -4.69 -11.71
N GLU A 211 -8.90 -3.49 -11.52
CA GLU A 211 -8.18 -2.22 -11.65
C GLU A 211 -7.25 -2.00 -10.45
N ILE A 212 -7.67 -2.45 -9.26
CA ILE A 212 -6.89 -2.47 -8.04
C ILE A 212 -6.89 -3.87 -7.39
N PRO A 213 -5.82 -4.24 -6.66
CA PRO A 213 -5.75 -5.52 -5.95
C PRO A 213 -6.48 -5.48 -4.59
N LEU A 214 -6.77 -6.66 -4.04
CA LEU A 214 -6.89 -6.87 -2.61
C LEU A 214 -5.50 -6.77 -1.97
N LYS A 215 -5.40 -6.16 -0.78
CA LYS A 215 -4.25 -6.24 0.13
C LYS A 215 -4.64 -7.12 1.30
N ALA A 216 -4.24 -8.38 1.24
CA ALA A 216 -4.64 -9.39 2.20
C ALA A 216 -3.61 -9.50 3.34
N HIS A 217 -3.99 -9.02 4.54
CA HIS A 217 -3.25 -9.30 5.76
C HIS A 217 -3.37 -10.78 6.12
N VAL A 218 -2.24 -11.48 6.07
CA VAL A 218 -2.13 -12.92 6.36
C VAL A 218 -0.81 -13.24 7.04
N HIS A 219 -0.82 -14.20 7.97
CA HIS A 219 0.41 -14.67 8.66
C HIS A 219 0.59 -16.17 8.51
N ARG A 220 -0.41 -16.97 8.94
CA ARG A 220 -0.35 -18.42 8.97
C ARG A 220 -0.59 -19.05 7.60
N VAL A 221 -0.02 -20.22 7.41
CA VAL A 221 -0.17 -21.02 6.16
C VAL A 221 -1.63 -21.24 5.78
N ASP A 222 -2.50 -21.61 6.73
CA ASP A 222 -3.93 -21.87 6.48
C ASP A 222 -4.70 -20.59 6.08
N ASP A 223 -4.36 -19.44 6.65
CA ASP A 223 -4.92 -18.13 6.29
C ASP A 223 -4.44 -17.69 4.91
N ILE A 224 -3.14 -17.91 4.59
CA ILE A 224 -2.55 -17.63 3.27
C ILE A 224 -3.29 -18.43 2.18
N PHE A 225 -3.44 -19.75 2.36
CA PHE A 225 -4.17 -20.58 1.39
C PHE A 225 -5.66 -20.22 1.30
N THR A 226 -6.27 -19.75 2.39
CA THR A 226 -7.67 -19.31 2.36
C THR A 226 -7.81 -18.01 1.55
N ALA A 227 -6.89 -17.05 1.72
CA ALA A 227 -6.86 -15.83 0.93
C ALA A 227 -6.66 -16.13 -0.56
N ILE A 228 -5.68 -16.98 -0.90
CA ILE A 228 -5.41 -17.43 -2.28
C ILE A 228 -6.65 -18.09 -2.90
N ARG A 229 -7.29 -19.00 -2.17
CA ARG A 229 -8.50 -19.68 -2.63
C ARG A 229 -9.61 -18.70 -2.96
N ILE A 230 -9.86 -17.70 -2.10
CA ILE A 230 -10.90 -16.69 -2.33
C ILE A 230 -10.53 -15.81 -3.52
N ALA A 231 -9.29 -15.36 -3.64
CA ALA A 231 -8.86 -14.57 -4.78
C ALA A 231 -9.04 -15.32 -6.11
N ASN A 232 -8.74 -16.63 -6.13
CA ASN A 232 -8.95 -17.48 -7.30
C ASN A 232 -10.44 -17.71 -7.61
N GLU A 233 -11.29 -17.95 -6.58
CA GLU A 233 -12.75 -18.11 -6.73
C GLU A 233 -13.42 -16.92 -7.42
N PHE A 234 -12.92 -15.70 -7.15
CA PHE A 234 -13.46 -14.45 -7.71
C PHE A 234 -12.55 -13.84 -8.81
N HIS A 235 -11.51 -14.53 -9.23
CA HIS A 235 -10.54 -14.08 -10.23
C HIS A 235 -9.92 -12.71 -9.94
N LEU A 236 -9.60 -12.42 -8.68
CA LEU A 236 -9.11 -11.12 -8.23
C LEU A 236 -7.59 -11.00 -8.30
N ARG A 237 -7.10 -9.78 -8.44
CA ARG A 237 -5.71 -9.45 -8.13
C ARG A 237 -5.54 -9.32 -6.62
N MET A 238 -4.40 -9.76 -6.09
CA MET A 238 -4.16 -9.70 -4.65
C MET A 238 -2.66 -9.58 -4.37
N THR A 239 -2.31 -8.96 -3.23
CA THR A 239 -1.01 -9.09 -2.56
C THR A 239 -1.20 -9.77 -1.21
N LEU A 240 -0.19 -10.55 -0.79
CA LEU A 240 -0.13 -11.19 0.52
C LEU A 240 0.74 -10.32 1.42
N ASP A 241 0.12 -9.63 2.38
CA ASP A 241 0.84 -8.70 3.25
C ASP A 241 1.29 -9.42 4.53
N HIS A 242 2.53 -9.13 4.95
CA HIS A 242 3.28 -9.76 6.05
C HIS A 242 3.72 -11.19 5.74
N CYS A 243 2.79 -12.08 5.44
CA CYS A 243 3.05 -13.43 4.94
C CYS A 243 4.08 -14.19 5.79
N SER A 244 3.99 -14.10 7.13
CA SER A 244 5.05 -14.50 8.06
C SER A 244 5.46 -15.98 7.93
N GLU A 245 4.50 -16.88 7.77
CA GLU A 245 4.77 -18.31 7.49
C GLU A 245 4.91 -18.62 6.00
N GLY A 246 4.88 -17.62 5.12
CA GLY A 246 4.99 -17.83 3.68
C GLY A 246 6.27 -18.50 3.23
N HIS A 247 7.36 -18.39 4.02
CA HIS A 247 8.61 -19.09 3.77
C HIS A 247 8.47 -20.62 3.83
N LEU A 248 7.48 -21.14 4.57
CA LEU A 248 7.20 -22.58 4.67
C LEU A 248 6.51 -23.14 3.41
N ILE A 249 5.91 -22.27 2.60
CA ILE A 249 5.11 -22.60 1.41
C ILE A 249 5.48 -21.71 0.22
N ALA A 250 6.73 -21.29 0.14
CA ALA A 250 7.18 -20.34 -0.87
C ALA A 250 6.98 -20.83 -2.32
N GLU A 251 7.14 -22.15 -2.56
CA GLU A 251 6.92 -22.76 -3.88
C GLU A 251 5.43 -22.71 -4.28
N GLU A 252 4.52 -22.93 -3.33
CA GLU A 252 3.09 -22.86 -3.56
C GLU A 252 2.67 -21.41 -3.88
N ILE A 253 3.13 -20.43 -3.09
CA ILE A 253 2.87 -19.02 -3.35
C ILE A 253 3.40 -18.61 -4.74
N ALA A 254 4.60 -19.05 -5.10
CA ALA A 254 5.19 -18.75 -6.40
C ALA A 254 4.36 -19.33 -7.56
N ARG A 255 3.84 -20.56 -7.41
CA ARG A 255 2.95 -21.18 -8.42
C ARG A 255 1.63 -20.44 -8.60
N GLU A 256 1.07 -19.93 -7.52
CA GLU A 256 -0.17 -19.14 -7.55
C GLU A 256 0.02 -17.72 -8.12
N GLY A 257 1.26 -17.20 -8.09
CA GLY A 257 1.63 -15.93 -8.74
C GLY A 257 1.17 -14.68 -7.98
N PHE A 258 0.78 -14.79 -6.71
CA PHE A 258 0.44 -13.62 -5.89
C PHE A 258 1.71 -13.06 -5.23
N PRO A 259 2.02 -11.76 -5.44
CA PRO A 259 3.17 -11.14 -4.78
C PRO A 259 2.99 -11.05 -3.27
N ALA A 260 4.07 -11.33 -2.52
CA ALA A 260 4.14 -11.14 -1.08
C ALA A 260 4.87 -9.84 -0.72
N ILE A 261 4.35 -9.11 0.26
CA ILE A 261 4.97 -7.94 0.89
C ILE A 261 5.38 -8.37 2.29
N VAL A 262 6.65 -8.73 2.46
CA VAL A 262 7.19 -9.34 3.69
C VAL A 262 7.56 -8.27 4.70
N GLY A 263 7.37 -8.56 5.97
CA GLY A 263 7.76 -7.71 7.09
C GLY A 263 6.59 -7.05 7.85
N PRO A 264 6.90 -6.19 8.84
CA PRO A 264 8.24 -5.75 9.24
C PRO A 264 9.01 -6.83 10.02
N ASP A 265 10.33 -6.94 9.77
CA ASP A 265 11.20 -7.93 10.43
C ASP A 265 11.98 -7.33 11.63
N LEU A 266 11.89 -6.01 11.84
CA LEU A 266 12.63 -5.28 12.86
C LEU A 266 11.89 -5.13 14.19
N ALA A 267 10.65 -5.64 14.27
CA ALA A 267 9.84 -5.59 15.48
C ALA A 267 10.01 -6.84 16.34
N SER A 268 9.75 -6.70 17.64
CA SER A 268 9.62 -7.85 18.55
C SER A 268 8.47 -8.75 18.11
N ARG A 269 8.56 -10.06 18.43
CA ARG A 269 7.46 -11.00 18.20
C ARG A 269 6.23 -10.56 19.01
N ASN A 270 5.21 -10.09 18.34
CA ASN A 270 3.98 -9.58 18.93
C ASN A 270 2.71 -10.28 18.37
N LYS A 271 2.89 -11.40 17.68
CA LYS A 271 1.83 -12.29 17.21
C LYS A 271 1.96 -13.65 17.88
N ILE A 272 0.80 -14.29 18.12
CA ILE A 272 0.75 -15.69 18.55
C ILE A 272 1.00 -16.61 17.37
N GLU A 273 0.66 -16.14 16.18
CA GLU A 273 0.84 -16.80 14.90
C GLU A 273 2.28 -16.73 14.39
#